data_c01c2cb240797b7b7101cb170d097afb
#
_entry.id   c01c2cb240797b7b7101cb170d097afb
#
_cell.length_a   1.000
_cell.length_b   1.000
_cell.length_c   1.000
_cell.angle_alpha   90.00
_cell.angle_beta   90.00
_cell.angle_gamma   90.00
#
_symmetry.space_group_name_H-M   'P 1'
#
loop_
_entity.id
_entity.type
_entity.pdbx_description
1 polymer ?
#
loop_
_entity_poly.entity_id
_entity_poly.type
_entity_poly.pdbx_seq_one_letter_code
_entity_poly.pdbx_strand_id
1 'polypeptide(L)'
;MPSTSSIAKKMTGPLVPIMPAFDAGENLDLDSTCRWVEWQIQSGTRSFWTTYGTSHYMSLTDDEIVALNQAVAAVTRNRAVFIASTNFTWSVERCLQFIADAKDWGADVAKIQVDWRWNPSQDAVF
;
A
#
# COMPACT_ATOMS: atom_id res chain seq x y z
N MET A 1 -9.55 1.15 14.29
CA MET A 1 -8.58 0.19 13.71
C MET A 1 -8.71 -1.15 14.40
N PRO A 2 -8.59 -2.24 13.67
CA PRO A 2 -8.50 -3.54 14.30
C PRO A 2 -7.25 -3.61 15.19
N SER A 3 -7.30 -4.42 16.26
CA SER A 3 -6.14 -4.58 17.13
C SER A 3 -4.99 -5.30 16.41
N THR A 4 -3.74 -5.03 16.78
CA THR A 4 -2.56 -5.69 16.19
C THR A 4 -2.67 -7.22 16.24
N SER A 5 -3.20 -7.78 17.32
CA SER A 5 -3.44 -9.22 17.46
C SER A 5 -4.49 -9.75 16.47
N SER A 6 -5.51 -8.94 16.16
CA SER A 6 -6.54 -9.29 15.17
C SER A 6 -5.98 -9.30 13.74
N ILE A 7 -5.13 -8.31 13.40
CA ILE A 7 -4.47 -8.24 12.09
C ILE A 7 -3.52 -9.43 11.91
N ALA A 8 -2.66 -9.71 12.90
CA ALA A 8 -1.72 -10.82 12.86
C ALA A 8 -2.41 -12.17 12.62
N LYS A 9 -3.59 -12.39 13.21
CA LYS A 9 -4.39 -13.61 12.98
C LYS A 9 -4.95 -13.71 11.56
N LYS A 10 -5.22 -12.58 10.90
CA LYS A 10 -5.75 -12.54 9.54
C LYS A 10 -4.64 -12.66 8.48
N MET A 11 -3.42 -12.27 8.82
CA MET A 11 -2.26 -12.38 7.93
C MET A 11 -1.81 -13.83 7.84
N THR A 12 -2.41 -14.58 6.93
CA THR A 12 -2.07 -15.98 6.65
C THR A 12 -1.58 -16.13 5.23
N GLY A 13 -0.59 -17.00 5.03
CA GLY A 13 0.01 -17.23 3.72
C GLY A 13 0.99 -16.11 3.30
N PRO A 14 1.32 -16.04 2.01
CA PRO A 14 2.25 -15.05 1.50
C PRO A 14 1.66 -13.63 1.55
N LEU A 15 2.52 -12.66 1.79
CA LEU A 15 2.21 -11.25 1.62
C LEU A 15 2.51 -10.87 0.17
N VAL A 16 1.46 -10.66 -0.63
CA VAL A 16 1.57 -10.44 -2.06
C VAL A 16 1.77 -8.95 -2.37
N PRO A 17 2.87 -8.57 -3.04
CA PRO A 17 3.07 -7.18 -3.44
C PRO A 17 2.12 -6.82 -4.59
N ILE A 18 1.57 -5.61 -4.52
CA ILE A 18 0.75 -5.07 -5.62
C ILE A 18 1.65 -4.74 -6.82
N MET A 19 1.30 -5.30 -7.96
CA MET A 19 1.87 -4.95 -9.25
C MET A 19 0.86 -4.09 -10.02
N PRO A 20 1.09 -2.77 -10.15
CA PRO A 20 0.18 -1.91 -10.87
C PRO A 20 0.20 -2.23 -12.37
N ALA A 21 -0.96 -2.15 -13.01
CA ALA A 21 -1.08 -2.21 -14.45
C ALA A 21 -0.94 -0.81 -15.05
N PHE A 22 -0.49 -0.76 -16.30
CA PHE A 22 -0.38 0.45 -17.09
C PHE A 22 -1.10 0.25 -18.43
N ASP A 23 -1.71 1.31 -18.93
CA ASP A 23 -2.32 1.30 -20.26
C ASP A 23 -1.28 1.45 -21.38
N ALA A 24 -1.72 1.42 -22.65
CA ALA A 24 -0.84 1.57 -23.80
C ALA A 24 -0.18 2.97 -23.90
N GLY A 25 -0.69 3.95 -23.17
CA GLY A 25 -0.13 5.30 -23.05
C GLY A 25 0.78 5.47 -21.83
N GLU A 26 1.14 4.35 -21.15
CA GLU A 26 1.98 4.32 -19.95
C GLU A 26 1.34 5.00 -18.73
N ASN A 27 0.02 5.21 -18.73
CA ASN A 27 -0.70 5.74 -17.58
C ASN A 27 -1.08 4.61 -16.62
N LEU A 28 -1.14 4.92 -15.33
CA LEU A 28 -1.60 3.98 -14.30
C LEU A 28 -3.04 3.51 -14.58
N ASP A 29 -3.23 2.21 -14.78
CA ASP A 29 -4.54 1.57 -14.97
C ASP A 29 -5.04 0.95 -13.67
N LEU A 30 -5.76 1.76 -12.89
CA LEU A 30 -6.33 1.32 -11.62
C LEU A 30 -7.38 0.23 -11.79
N ASP A 31 -8.18 0.26 -12.86
CA ASP A 31 -9.23 -0.72 -13.09
C ASP A 31 -8.65 -2.12 -13.33
N SER A 32 -7.61 -2.21 -14.18
CA SER A 32 -6.90 -3.47 -14.41
C SER A 32 -6.16 -3.94 -13.15
N THR A 33 -5.56 -3.03 -12.41
CA THR A 33 -4.92 -3.35 -11.13
C THR A 33 -5.94 -3.91 -10.13
N CYS A 34 -7.10 -3.29 -9.98
CA CYS A 34 -8.16 -3.75 -9.09
C CYS A 34 -8.73 -5.11 -9.52
N ARG A 35 -8.91 -5.36 -10.84
CA ARG A 35 -9.33 -6.67 -11.35
C ARG A 35 -8.32 -7.77 -11.02
N TRP A 36 -7.03 -7.47 -11.10
CA TRP A 36 -5.98 -8.41 -10.70
C TRP A 36 -6.03 -8.72 -9.19
N VAL A 37 -6.19 -7.70 -8.34
CA VAL A 37 -6.36 -7.88 -6.88
C VAL A 37 -7.60 -8.74 -6.59
N GLU A 38 -8.72 -8.45 -7.26
CA GLU A 38 -9.95 -9.22 -7.13
C GLU A 38 -9.75 -10.71 -7.47
N TRP A 39 -9.08 -10.98 -8.59
CA TRP A 39 -8.74 -12.35 -8.98
C TRP A 39 -7.83 -13.05 -7.95
N GLN A 40 -6.86 -12.34 -7.40
CA GLN A 40 -5.99 -12.86 -6.34
C GLN A 40 -6.80 -13.22 -5.07
N ILE A 41 -7.73 -12.37 -4.67
CA ILE A 41 -8.61 -12.65 -3.52
C ILE A 41 -9.47 -13.90 -3.77
N GLN A 42 -10.06 -14.01 -4.95
CA GLN A 42 -10.85 -15.18 -5.35
C GLN A 42 -10.01 -16.46 -5.40
N SER A 43 -8.74 -16.35 -5.75
CA SER A 43 -7.76 -17.45 -5.76
C SER A 43 -7.22 -17.81 -4.37
N GLY A 44 -7.63 -17.09 -3.31
CA GLY A 44 -7.29 -17.42 -1.93
C GLY A 44 -6.23 -16.54 -1.27
N THR A 45 -5.71 -15.51 -1.95
CA THR A 45 -4.78 -14.54 -1.34
C THR A 45 -5.47 -13.75 -0.22
N ARG A 46 -4.81 -13.62 0.92
CA ARG A 46 -5.36 -12.98 2.12
C ARG A 46 -4.60 -11.76 2.59
N SER A 47 -3.44 -11.46 2.02
CA SER A 47 -2.61 -10.34 2.47
C SER A 47 -1.91 -9.68 1.29
N PHE A 48 -2.02 -8.36 1.20
CA PHE A 48 -1.43 -7.54 0.14
C PHE A 48 -0.66 -6.37 0.73
N TRP A 49 0.31 -5.89 -0.01
CA TRP A 49 1.00 -4.66 0.33
C TRP A 49 1.48 -3.91 -0.92
N THR A 50 1.63 -2.60 -0.80
CA THR A 50 2.37 -1.81 -1.77
C THR A 50 3.84 -1.71 -1.36
N THR A 51 4.75 -1.72 -2.33
CA THR A 51 6.18 -1.63 -2.10
C THR A 51 6.83 -0.63 -3.07
N TYR A 52 7.94 -0.06 -2.66
CA TYR A 52 8.67 0.88 -3.51
C TYR A 52 9.09 0.27 -4.85
N GLY A 53 9.65 -0.94 -4.82
CA GLY A 53 10.15 -1.62 -6.03
C GLY A 53 9.02 -2.23 -6.87
N THR A 54 8.37 -3.27 -6.36
CA THR A 54 7.37 -4.04 -7.12
C THR A 54 6.14 -3.23 -7.49
N SER A 55 5.75 -2.26 -6.66
CA SER A 55 4.63 -1.36 -6.98
C SER A 55 5.04 -0.14 -7.81
N HIS A 56 6.23 -0.15 -8.36
CA HIS A 56 6.73 0.85 -9.32
C HIS A 56 6.68 2.30 -8.82
N TYR A 57 6.88 2.56 -7.53
CA TYR A 57 6.81 3.91 -6.97
C TYR A 57 7.79 4.90 -7.63
N MET A 58 8.90 4.42 -8.20
CA MET A 58 9.84 5.25 -8.96
C MET A 58 9.24 5.82 -10.25
N SER A 59 8.23 5.16 -10.82
CA SER A 59 7.59 5.54 -12.08
C SER A 59 6.25 6.24 -11.87
N LEU A 60 5.79 6.32 -10.62
CA LEU A 60 4.52 6.93 -10.26
C LEU A 60 4.73 8.32 -9.66
N THR A 61 3.82 9.23 -9.95
CA THR A 61 3.69 10.49 -9.21
C THR A 61 3.17 10.23 -7.79
N ASP A 62 3.33 11.20 -6.91
CA ASP A 62 2.80 11.10 -5.55
C ASP A 62 1.28 10.90 -5.53
N ASP A 63 0.55 11.56 -6.44
CA ASP A 63 -0.90 11.43 -6.56
C ASP A 63 -1.30 10.04 -7.07
N GLU A 64 -0.54 9.45 -7.99
CA GLU A 64 -0.76 8.07 -8.46
C GLU A 64 -0.47 7.05 -7.35
N ILE A 65 0.55 7.27 -6.52
CA ILE A 65 0.82 6.43 -5.35
C ILE A 65 -0.36 6.45 -4.38
N VAL A 66 -0.90 7.64 -4.10
CA VAL A 66 -2.10 7.79 -3.26
C VAL A 66 -3.29 7.08 -3.88
N ALA A 67 -3.56 7.32 -5.16
CA ALA A 67 -4.68 6.72 -5.88
C ALA A 67 -4.60 5.19 -5.93
N LEU A 68 -3.41 4.63 -6.16
CA LEU A 68 -3.15 3.18 -6.13
C LEU A 68 -3.49 2.59 -4.77
N ASN A 69 -2.96 3.17 -3.68
CA ASN A 69 -3.22 2.68 -2.33
C ASN A 69 -4.70 2.76 -1.96
N GLN A 70 -5.36 3.86 -2.31
CA GLN A 70 -6.79 4.07 -2.08
C GLN A 70 -7.65 3.03 -2.82
N ALA A 71 -7.37 2.79 -4.09
CA ALA A 71 -8.09 1.83 -4.91
C ALA A 71 -7.95 0.39 -4.37
N VAL A 72 -6.72 -0.01 -4.02
CA VAL A 72 -6.45 -1.34 -3.45
C VAL A 72 -7.11 -1.49 -2.07
N ALA A 73 -7.07 -0.48 -1.21
CA ALA A 73 -7.75 -0.50 0.08
C ALA A 73 -9.26 -0.74 -0.08
N ALA A 74 -9.89 -0.10 -1.08
CA ALA A 74 -11.31 -0.28 -1.35
C ALA A 74 -11.65 -1.72 -1.76
N VAL A 75 -10.85 -2.34 -2.63
CA VAL A 75 -11.07 -3.72 -3.11
C VAL A 75 -10.83 -4.75 -2.00
N THR A 76 -9.83 -4.54 -1.15
CA THR A 76 -9.43 -5.50 -0.11
C THR A 76 -10.26 -5.38 1.17
N ARG A 77 -11.02 -4.29 1.33
CA ARG A 77 -11.79 -3.97 2.56
C ARG A 77 -12.63 -5.16 3.03
N ASN A 78 -12.43 -5.58 4.28
CA ASN A 78 -13.12 -6.70 4.93
C ASN A 78 -12.92 -8.08 4.27
N ARG A 79 -12.02 -8.21 3.31
CA ARG A 79 -11.80 -9.44 2.53
C ARG A 79 -10.37 -9.97 2.64
N ALA A 80 -9.41 -9.08 2.70
CA ALA A 80 -7.99 -9.38 2.85
C ALA A 80 -7.32 -8.28 3.65
N VAL A 81 -6.18 -8.57 4.26
CA VAL A 81 -5.35 -7.55 4.91
C VAL A 81 -4.63 -6.73 3.85
N PHE A 82 -4.68 -5.42 3.97
CA PHE A 82 -3.92 -4.51 3.11
C PHE A 82 -2.98 -3.62 3.91
N ILE A 83 -1.72 -3.60 3.51
CA ILE A 83 -0.66 -2.74 4.03
C ILE A 83 -0.37 -1.65 3.00
N ALA A 84 -0.86 -0.45 3.24
CA ALA A 84 -0.54 0.73 2.44
C ALA A 84 0.86 1.24 2.79
N SER A 85 1.63 1.71 1.80
CA SER A 85 3.00 2.18 2.02
C SER A 85 3.21 3.60 1.53
N THR A 86 3.94 4.40 2.32
CA THR A 86 4.41 5.73 1.91
C THR A 86 5.53 5.62 0.87
N ASN A 87 5.81 6.72 0.16
CA ASN A 87 7.05 6.84 -0.59
C ASN A 87 8.18 7.26 0.38
N PHE A 88 9.40 6.78 0.16
CA PHE A 88 10.54 7.10 1.00
C PHE A 88 11.07 8.54 0.83
N THR A 89 10.64 9.22 -0.24
CA THR A 89 11.01 10.63 -0.49
C THR A 89 10.10 11.63 0.20
N TRP A 90 9.02 11.16 0.84
CA TRP A 90 8.05 12.06 1.48
C TRP A 90 8.55 12.62 2.81
N SER A 91 8.14 13.87 3.10
CA SER A 91 8.35 14.48 4.42
C SER A 91 7.55 13.73 5.51
N VAL A 92 7.94 13.96 6.76
CA VAL A 92 7.23 13.39 7.92
C VAL A 92 5.76 13.80 7.90
N GLU A 93 5.47 15.08 7.65
CA GLU A 93 4.09 15.60 7.58
C GLU A 93 3.28 14.88 6.50
N ARG A 94 3.87 14.66 5.32
CA ARG A 94 3.23 13.93 4.23
C ARG A 94 2.96 12.47 4.61
N CYS A 95 3.89 11.82 5.29
CA CYS A 95 3.71 10.45 5.79
C CYS A 95 2.58 10.39 6.83
N LEU A 96 2.52 11.33 7.76
CA LEU A 96 1.46 11.38 8.77
C LEU A 96 0.08 11.61 8.14
N GLN A 97 -0.01 12.51 7.14
CA GLN A 97 -1.25 12.71 6.41
C GLN A 97 -1.68 11.42 5.68
N PHE A 98 -0.76 10.77 4.97
CA PHE A 98 -1.04 9.51 4.29
C PHE A 98 -1.54 8.40 5.24
N ILE A 99 -0.97 8.31 6.44
CA ILE A 99 -1.41 7.33 7.45
C ILE A 99 -2.87 7.61 7.87
N ALA A 100 -3.20 8.87 8.10
CA ALA A 100 -4.57 9.27 8.44
C ALA A 100 -5.54 8.90 7.29
N ASP A 101 -5.19 9.27 6.07
CA ASP A 101 -5.98 8.99 4.88
C ASP A 101 -6.13 7.47 4.64
N ALA A 102 -5.04 6.70 4.79
CA ALA A 102 -5.05 5.25 4.60
C ALA A 102 -6.01 4.53 5.57
N LYS A 103 -6.13 5.03 6.79
CA LYS A 103 -7.12 4.56 7.76
C LYS A 103 -8.56 4.79 7.23
N ASP A 104 -8.83 5.97 6.70
CA ASP A 104 -10.16 6.32 6.19
C ASP A 104 -10.51 5.53 4.93
N TRP A 105 -9.53 5.21 4.09
CA TRP A 105 -9.72 4.31 2.94
C TRP A 105 -9.99 2.86 3.35
N GLY A 106 -9.63 2.48 4.56
CA GLY A 106 -9.84 1.13 5.11
C GLY A 106 -8.64 0.22 4.96
N ALA A 107 -7.44 0.75 4.79
CA ALA A 107 -6.21 -0.03 4.95
C ALA A 107 -6.07 -0.54 6.40
N ASP A 108 -5.62 -1.77 6.56
CA ASP A 108 -5.45 -2.37 7.90
C ASP A 108 -4.16 -1.92 8.58
N VAL A 109 -3.13 -1.64 7.78
CA VAL A 109 -1.80 -1.21 8.24
C VAL A 109 -1.27 -0.14 7.31
N ALA A 110 -0.57 0.84 7.86
CA ALA A 110 0.24 1.78 7.09
C ALA A 110 1.73 1.53 7.39
N LYS A 111 2.51 1.31 6.35
CA LYS A 111 3.96 1.14 6.42
C LYS A 111 4.64 2.44 6.05
N ILE A 112 5.47 2.96 6.94
CA ILE A 112 6.33 4.10 6.64
C ILE A 112 7.60 3.60 5.96
N GLN A 113 7.87 4.14 4.77
CA GLN A 113 9.11 3.90 4.06
C GLN A 113 10.10 5.01 4.41
N VAL A 114 11.21 4.66 5.05
CA VAL A 114 12.25 5.61 5.47
C VAL A 114 13.37 5.63 4.43
N ASP A 115 13.86 6.82 4.11
CA ASP A 115 15.00 6.98 3.20
C ASP A 115 16.30 6.57 3.90
N TRP A 116 16.79 5.38 3.58
CA TRP A 116 18.03 4.83 4.11
C TRP A 116 19.29 5.65 3.73
N ARG A 117 19.21 6.44 2.67
CA ARG A 117 20.34 7.26 2.20
C ARG A 117 20.74 8.34 3.19
N TRP A 118 19.82 8.78 4.00
CA TRP A 118 20.03 9.79 5.03
C TRP A 118 20.50 9.20 6.36
N ASN A 119 20.56 7.86 6.46
CA ASN A 119 20.91 7.14 7.70
C ASN A 119 20.28 7.79 8.95
N PRO A 120 18.94 7.97 8.98
CA PRO A 120 18.28 8.67 10.06
C PRO A 120 18.43 7.87 11.36
N SER A 121 18.66 8.57 12.48
CA SER A 121 18.50 7.96 13.79
C SER A 121 17.02 7.65 14.06
N GLN A 122 16.75 6.75 15.02
CA GLN A 122 15.36 6.49 15.44
C GLN A 122 14.67 7.79 15.90
N ASP A 123 15.39 8.67 16.59
CA ASP A 123 14.85 9.95 17.06
C ASP A 123 14.53 10.93 15.92
N ALA A 124 15.13 10.75 14.74
CA ALA A 124 14.82 11.56 13.57
C ALA A 124 13.61 11.05 12.77
N VAL A 125 13.16 9.80 13.02
CA VAL A 125 12.04 9.16 12.32
C VAL A 125 10.75 9.22 13.15
N PHE A 126 10.88 9.22 14.47
CA PHE A 126 9.81 9.23 15.44
C PHE A 126 9.97 10.40 16.41
#